data_74a3ebb2a499f1c06e9649cfd08ee09a
#
_entry.id   74a3ebb2a499f1c06e9649cfd08ee09a
#
_cell.length_a   1.000
_cell.length_b   1.000
_cell.length_c   1.000
_cell.angle_alpha   90.00
_cell.angle_beta   90.00
_cell.angle_gamma   90.00
#
_symmetry.space_group_name_H-M   'P 1'
#
loop_
_entity.id
_entity.type
_entity.pdbx_description
1 polymer ?
#
loop_
_entity_poly.entity_id
_entity_poly.type
_entity_poly.pdbx_seq_one_letter_code
_entity_poly.pdbx_strand_id
1 'polypeptide(L)'
;MSVLTGKELRIVGFLCNWCSYGGADTAGVARFTQPTDLRIIRVPCSGRVNPLFPLKALLSGADGVLVSGCHPRDCHYSEGNYYARRRLETLKEFLPIIGIDPRRFEYTWVSASEGQRWQAVVPAVPVPFHKLGPAPKFEDAKPMYVMPNLDLPAPLRPLGCGVNPAAMTELKGQIKAALEAK
;
A
#
# COMPACT_ATOMS: atom_id res chain seq x y z
N MET A 1 -25.19 5.22 12.81
CA MET A 1 -24.01 5.97 13.28
C MET A 1 -23.30 5.10 14.32
N SER A 2 -22.35 4.29 13.93
CA SER A 2 -21.53 3.51 14.86
C SER A 2 -20.19 4.20 14.96
N VAL A 3 -19.99 4.93 16.05
CA VAL A 3 -18.67 5.42 16.45
C VAL A 3 -17.89 4.16 16.81
N LEU A 4 -16.99 3.73 15.91
CA LEU A 4 -16.00 2.72 16.23
C LEU A 4 -15.05 3.36 17.24
N THR A 5 -15.33 3.15 18.52
CA THR A 5 -14.49 3.50 19.67
C THR A 5 -13.21 2.67 19.58
N GLY A 6 -12.24 3.19 18.84
CA GLY A 6 -10.93 2.57 18.66
C GLY A 6 -9.90 3.64 18.37
N LYS A 7 -8.67 3.37 18.68
CA LYS A 7 -7.51 4.20 18.36
C LYS A 7 -7.59 4.68 16.89
N GLU A 8 -7.42 5.99 16.69
CA GLU A 8 -7.36 6.58 15.34
C GLU A 8 -6.30 5.85 14.50
N LEU A 9 -6.71 5.30 13.35
CA LEU A 9 -5.81 4.61 12.45
C LEU A 9 -5.10 5.61 11.54
N ARG A 10 -3.94 5.23 11.07
CA ARG A 10 -3.14 5.99 10.09
C ARG A 10 -3.21 5.30 8.75
N ILE A 11 -4.17 5.69 7.92
CA ILE A 11 -4.37 5.15 6.58
C ILE A 11 -3.81 6.13 5.56
N VAL A 12 -2.98 5.64 4.64
CA VAL A 12 -2.42 6.45 3.55
C VAL A 12 -3.11 6.07 2.25
N GLY A 13 -3.69 7.05 1.56
CA GLY A 13 -4.34 6.88 0.26
C GLY A 13 -3.55 7.52 -0.86
N PHE A 14 -3.09 6.74 -1.86
CA PHE A 14 -2.50 7.26 -3.10
C PHE A 14 -3.59 7.36 -4.16
N LEU A 15 -4.00 8.58 -4.51
CA LEU A 15 -5.11 8.84 -5.41
C LEU A 15 -4.65 9.45 -6.73
N CYS A 16 -5.13 8.87 -7.83
CA CYS A 16 -4.94 9.43 -9.16
C CYS A 16 -5.60 10.81 -9.26
N ASN A 17 -4.83 11.80 -9.72
CA ASN A 17 -5.28 13.19 -9.84
C ASN A 17 -6.57 13.35 -10.67
N TRP A 18 -6.65 12.62 -11.78
CA TRP A 18 -7.69 12.83 -12.79
C TRP A 18 -9.01 12.12 -12.47
N CYS A 19 -8.97 11.06 -11.69
CA CYS A 19 -10.16 10.24 -11.39
C CYS A 19 -10.44 10.20 -9.89
N SER A 20 -9.71 9.39 -9.16
CA SER A 20 -10.04 9.11 -7.74
C SER A 20 -9.95 10.34 -6.85
N TYR A 21 -8.98 11.22 -7.09
CA TYR A 21 -8.90 12.49 -6.36
C TYR A 21 -10.08 13.41 -6.74
N GLY A 22 -10.40 13.48 -8.05
CA GLY A 22 -11.61 14.20 -8.51
C GLY A 22 -12.89 13.63 -7.90
N GLY A 23 -13.01 12.31 -7.78
CA GLY A 23 -14.15 11.67 -7.10
C GLY A 23 -14.21 12.00 -5.60
N ALA A 24 -13.06 12.06 -4.93
CA ALA A 24 -12.97 12.52 -3.55
C ALA A 24 -13.38 14.00 -3.39
N ASP A 25 -12.94 14.84 -4.32
CA ASP A 25 -13.30 16.26 -4.38
C ASP A 25 -14.81 16.45 -4.62
N THR A 26 -15.37 15.73 -5.58
CA THR A 26 -16.81 15.68 -5.86
C THR A 26 -17.61 15.27 -4.61
N ALA A 27 -17.14 14.27 -3.88
CA ALA A 27 -17.75 13.84 -2.61
C ALA A 27 -17.67 14.95 -1.55
N GLY A 28 -16.55 15.67 -1.48
CA GLY A 28 -16.36 16.82 -0.58
C GLY A 28 -17.31 17.97 -0.90
N VAL A 29 -17.43 18.34 -2.19
CA VAL A 29 -18.37 19.38 -2.66
C VAL A 29 -19.82 18.99 -2.35
N ALA A 30 -20.16 17.70 -2.50
CA ALA A 30 -21.47 17.16 -2.14
C ALA A 30 -21.68 17.02 -0.62
N ARG A 31 -20.70 17.41 0.20
CA ARG A 31 -20.71 17.33 1.67
C ARG A 31 -20.91 15.92 2.21
N PHE A 32 -20.42 14.92 1.49
CA PHE A 32 -20.42 13.55 1.98
C PHE A 32 -19.40 13.40 3.10
N THR A 33 -19.77 12.67 4.15
CA THR A 33 -18.87 12.39 5.27
C THR A 33 -17.71 11.52 4.82
N GLN A 34 -16.51 11.95 5.15
CA GLN A 34 -15.26 11.24 4.86
C GLN A 34 -14.64 10.72 6.17
N PRO A 35 -13.98 9.57 6.17
CA PRO A 35 -13.26 9.10 7.34
C PRO A 35 -12.05 10.01 7.64
N THR A 36 -11.86 10.32 8.92
CA THR A 36 -10.75 11.17 9.40
C THR A 36 -9.40 10.46 9.38
N ASP A 37 -9.41 9.14 9.35
CA ASP A 37 -8.23 8.27 9.41
C ASP A 37 -7.42 8.25 8.10
N LEU A 38 -8.01 8.70 6.98
CA LEU A 38 -7.40 8.66 5.66
C LEU A 38 -6.59 9.92 5.37
N ARG A 39 -5.31 9.76 5.09
CA ARG A 39 -4.41 10.81 4.60
C ARG A 39 -4.15 10.61 3.10
N ILE A 40 -4.53 11.59 2.30
CA ILE A 40 -4.49 11.50 0.83
C ILE A 40 -3.18 12.06 0.29
N ILE A 41 -2.50 11.26 -0.53
CA ILE A 41 -1.38 11.68 -1.37
C ILE A 41 -1.85 11.64 -2.83
N ARG A 42 -1.90 12.82 -3.45
CA ARG A 42 -2.29 12.95 -4.85
C ARG A 42 -1.11 12.58 -5.75
N VAL A 43 -1.35 11.69 -6.70
CA VAL A 43 -0.36 11.26 -7.69
C VAL A 43 -0.85 11.59 -9.10
N PRO A 44 0.04 11.90 -10.06
CA PRO A 44 -0.37 12.23 -11.43
C PRO A 44 -1.22 11.14 -12.09
N CYS A 45 -0.87 9.88 -11.85
CA CYS A 45 -1.58 8.71 -12.36
C CYS A 45 -1.32 7.51 -11.44
N SER A 46 -2.30 6.62 -11.29
CA SER A 46 -2.09 5.35 -10.57
C SER A 46 -0.95 4.52 -11.17
N GLY A 47 -0.75 4.58 -12.49
CA GLY A 47 0.37 3.94 -13.17
C GLY A 47 1.76 4.44 -12.75
N ARG A 48 1.84 5.58 -12.06
CA ARG A 48 3.09 6.13 -11.47
C ARG A 48 3.31 5.67 -10.04
N VAL A 49 2.35 5.02 -9.42
CA VAL A 49 2.54 4.45 -8.09
C VAL A 49 3.51 3.29 -8.20
N ASN A 50 4.71 3.51 -7.69
CA ASN A 50 5.68 2.45 -7.52
C ASN A 50 5.24 1.59 -6.33
N PRO A 51 5.25 0.24 -6.40
CA PRO A 51 4.94 -0.65 -5.27
C PRO A 51 5.72 -0.34 -3.99
N LEU A 52 6.89 0.26 -4.13
CA LEU A 52 7.68 0.71 -2.98
C LEU A 52 7.01 1.85 -2.19
N PHE A 53 6.10 2.64 -2.77
CA PHE A 53 5.42 3.70 -2.04
C PHE A 53 4.43 3.15 -1.01
N PRO A 54 3.46 2.27 -1.39
CA PRO A 54 2.62 1.58 -0.42
C PRO A 54 3.43 0.78 0.61
N LEU A 55 4.44 0.06 0.15
CA LEU A 55 5.31 -0.71 1.03
C LEU A 55 6.02 0.20 2.03
N LYS A 56 6.62 1.30 1.59
CA LYS A 56 7.27 2.27 2.47
C LYS A 56 6.30 2.85 3.49
N ALA A 57 5.07 3.17 3.09
CA ALA A 57 4.04 3.67 4.01
C ALA A 57 3.73 2.65 5.11
N LEU A 58 3.54 1.37 4.75
CA LEU A 58 3.31 0.28 5.72
C LEU A 58 4.50 0.10 6.66
N LEU A 59 5.71 0.06 6.14
CA LEU A 59 6.95 -0.06 6.93
C LEU A 59 7.21 1.16 7.83
N SER A 60 6.68 2.33 7.45
CA SER A 60 6.79 3.56 8.25
C SER A 60 5.67 3.68 9.31
N GLY A 61 4.85 2.64 9.47
CA GLY A 61 3.83 2.54 10.50
C GLY A 61 2.46 3.05 10.10
N ALA A 62 2.12 3.05 8.80
CA ALA A 62 0.73 3.16 8.37
C ALA A 62 0.00 1.86 8.73
N ASP A 63 -1.20 2.00 9.28
CA ASP A 63 -2.05 0.86 9.67
C ASP A 63 -2.71 0.21 8.45
N GLY A 64 -2.87 0.98 7.37
CA GLY A 64 -3.38 0.51 6.10
C GLY A 64 -3.00 1.46 4.96
N VAL A 65 -3.02 0.94 3.74
CA VAL A 65 -2.78 1.72 2.52
C VAL A 65 -3.85 1.44 1.48
N LEU A 66 -4.34 2.52 0.87
CA LEU A 66 -5.27 2.50 -0.26
C LEU A 66 -4.58 3.06 -1.49
N VAL A 67 -4.68 2.39 -2.63
CA VAL A 67 -4.35 2.97 -3.93
C VAL A 67 -5.63 3.06 -4.76
N SER A 68 -5.94 4.24 -5.29
CA SER A 68 -7.13 4.42 -6.12
C SER A 68 -6.81 5.09 -7.44
N GLY A 69 -7.35 4.53 -8.50
CA GLY A 69 -7.13 4.95 -9.89
C GLY A 69 -8.41 5.02 -10.72
N CYS A 70 -8.22 5.29 -12.02
CA CYS A 70 -9.30 5.32 -13.00
C CYS A 70 -9.82 3.91 -13.30
N HIS A 71 -11.08 3.79 -13.66
CA HIS A 71 -11.63 2.54 -14.20
C HIS A 71 -10.83 2.03 -15.41
N PRO A 72 -10.77 0.71 -15.63
CA PRO A 72 -10.24 0.14 -16.86
C PRO A 72 -10.89 0.80 -18.09
N ARG A 73 -10.09 1.15 -19.09
CA ARG A 73 -10.46 1.88 -20.32
C ARG A 73 -10.76 3.38 -20.14
N ASP A 74 -10.71 3.92 -18.92
CA ASP A 74 -11.01 5.34 -18.62
C ASP A 74 -9.78 6.09 -18.08
N CYS A 75 -8.59 5.58 -18.35
CA CYS A 75 -7.37 6.21 -17.87
C CYS A 75 -7.03 7.44 -18.69
N HIS A 76 -6.83 8.60 -18.04
CA HIS A 76 -6.41 9.83 -18.71
C HIS A 76 -5.12 9.69 -19.54
N TYR A 77 -4.25 8.76 -19.15
CA TYR A 77 -3.00 8.42 -19.87
C TYR A 77 -3.11 7.07 -20.63
N SER A 78 -4.30 6.69 -21.02
CA SER A 78 -4.65 5.48 -21.79
C SER A 78 -4.49 4.18 -20.99
N GLU A 79 -3.29 3.81 -20.58
CA GLU A 79 -2.98 2.47 -20.03
C GLU A 79 -2.47 2.47 -18.58
N GLY A 80 -2.35 3.63 -17.93
CA GLY A 80 -1.73 3.75 -16.61
C GLY A 80 -2.37 2.86 -15.53
N ASN A 81 -3.69 2.70 -15.55
CA ASN A 81 -4.42 1.83 -14.63
C ASN A 81 -4.14 0.33 -14.83
N TYR A 82 -3.88 -0.12 -16.06
CA TYR A 82 -3.51 -1.51 -16.33
C TYR A 82 -2.12 -1.83 -15.77
N TYR A 83 -1.16 -0.90 -15.89
CA TYR A 83 0.15 -1.04 -15.26
C TYR A 83 0.04 -1.00 -13.74
N ALA A 84 -0.79 -0.11 -13.20
CA ALA A 84 -1.08 -0.05 -11.78
C ALA A 84 -1.61 -1.39 -11.29
N ARG A 85 -2.68 -1.90 -11.90
CA ARG A 85 -3.32 -3.15 -11.50
C ARG A 85 -2.32 -4.30 -11.37
N ARG A 86 -1.54 -4.57 -12.41
CA ARG A 86 -0.55 -5.64 -12.38
C ARG A 86 0.45 -5.52 -11.23
N ARG A 87 0.98 -4.30 -11.02
CA ARG A 87 1.95 -4.05 -9.94
C ARG A 87 1.33 -4.16 -8.54
N LEU A 88 0.11 -3.70 -8.38
CA LEU A 88 -0.58 -3.72 -7.10
C LEU A 88 -1.05 -5.13 -6.72
N GLU A 89 -1.49 -5.93 -7.69
CA GLU A 89 -1.79 -7.35 -7.51
C GLU A 89 -0.52 -8.10 -7.08
N THR A 90 0.59 -7.92 -7.80
CA THR A 90 1.88 -8.52 -7.43
C THR A 90 2.33 -8.09 -6.02
N LEU A 91 2.16 -6.81 -5.67
CA LEU A 91 2.48 -6.34 -4.33
C LEU A 91 1.63 -7.05 -3.28
N LYS A 92 0.31 -7.18 -3.51
CA LYS A 92 -0.61 -7.81 -2.55
C LYS A 92 -0.21 -9.26 -2.26
N GLU A 93 0.20 -10.01 -3.28
CA GLU A 93 0.73 -11.36 -3.14
C GLU A 93 2.11 -11.42 -2.46
N PHE A 94 2.89 -10.36 -2.59
CA PHE A 94 4.22 -10.30 -1.96
C PHE A 94 4.17 -9.94 -0.47
N LEU A 95 3.17 -9.19 -0.01
CA LEU A 95 3.08 -8.73 1.38
C LEU A 95 3.17 -9.86 2.41
N PRO A 96 2.46 -11.01 2.26
CA PRO A 96 2.56 -12.12 3.21
C PRO A 96 3.97 -12.70 3.31
N ILE A 97 4.73 -12.70 2.21
CA ILE A 97 6.09 -13.25 2.17
C ILE A 97 7.02 -12.46 3.09
N ILE A 98 6.81 -11.15 3.20
CA ILE A 98 7.59 -10.27 4.06
C ILE A 98 6.97 -10.06 5.45
N GLY A 99 5.91 -10.82 5.80
CA GLY A 99 5.27 -10.77 7.10
C GLY A 99 4.26 -9.63 7.32
N ILE A 100 3.79 -9.00 6.25
CA ILE A 100 2.74 -7.98 6.29
C ILE A 100 1.40 -8.62 5.91
N ASP A 101 0.37 -8.40 6.72
CA ASP A 101 -0.99 -8.88 6.41
C ASP A 101 -1.50 -8.20 5.11
N PRO A 102 -1.82 -8.97 4.04
CA PRO A 102 -2.24 -8.41 2.76
C PRO A 102 -3.55 -7.62 2.85
N ARG A 103 -4.36 -7.83 3.90
CA ARG A 103 -5.58 -7.07 4.16
C ARG A 103 -5.32 -5.61 4.57
N ARG A 104 -4.05 -5.25 4.86
CA ARG A 104 -3.64 -3.87 5.14
C ARG A 104 -3.37 -3.06 3.87
N PHE A 105 -3.51 -3.68 2.72
CA PHE A 105 -3.33 -3.05 1.43
C PHE A 105 -4.55 -3.29 0.54
N GLU A 106 -5.18 -2.20 0.10
CA GLU A 106 -6.31 -2.25 -0.82
C GLU A 106 -6.10 -1.35 -2.03
N TYR A 107 -6.70 -1.71 -3.15
CA TYR A 107 -6.76 -0.84 -4.31
C TYR A 107 -8.16 -0.86 -4.94
N THR A 108 -8.56 0.25 -5.50
CA THR A 108 -9.90 0.43 -6.07
C THR A 108 -9.88 1.37 -7.28
N TRP A 109 -10.98 1.36 -8.00
CA TRP A 109 -11.16 2.19 -9.18
C TRP A 109 -12.38 3.09 -8.96
N VAL A 110 -12.17 4.41 -9.12
CA VAL A 110 -13.20 5.44 -8.95
C VAL A 110 -13.00 6.53 -10.00
N SER A 111 -14.09 6.92 -10.69
CA SER A 111 -14.08 8.03 -11.64
C SER A 111 -14.28 9.37 -10.93
N ALA A 112 -13.89 10.46 -11.60
CA ALA A 112 -14.06 11.82 -11.05
C ALA A 112 -15.53 12.19 -10.77
N SER A 113 -16.47 11.67 -11.56
CA SER A 113 -17.90 11.89 -11.37
C SER A 113 -18.54 11.00 -10.30
N GLU A 114 -17.82 10.02 -9.78
CA GLU A 114 -18.35 9.01 -8.85
C GLU A 114 -18.14 9.37 -7.38
N GLY A 115 -18.54 10.58 -6.96
CA GLY A 115 -18.45 11.01 -5.55
C GLY A 115 -19.24 10.09 -4.60
N GLN A 116 -20.39 9.57 -5.03
CA GLN A 116 -21.19 8.61 -4.24
C GLN A 116 -20.45 7.27 -4.10
N ARG A 117 -19.80 6.78 -5.17
CA ARG A 117 -19.00 5.57 -5.11
C ARG A 117 -17.79 5.76 -4.19
N TRP A 118 -17.14 6.92 -4.25
CA TRP A 118 -16.08 7.27 -3.32
C TRP A 118 -16.57 7.19 -1.86
N GLN A 119 -17.73 7.76 -1.57
CA GLN A 119 -18.35 7.70 -0.25
C GLN A 119 -18.69 6.27 0.18
N ALA A 120 -19.04 5.38 -0.74
CA ALA A 120 -19.35 3.99 -0.43
C ALA A 120 -18.07 3.17 -0.19
N VAL A 121 -17.02 3.38 -1.00
CA VAL A 121 -15.79 2.60 -0.96
C VAL A 121 -14.89 3.03 0.19
N VAL A 122 -14.70 4.33 0.39
CA VAL A 122 -13.71 4.83 1.33
C VAL A 122 -14.06 4.53 2.80
N PRO A 123 -15.28 4.64 3.28
CA PRO A 123 -15.65 4.18 4.62
C PRO A 123 -15.54 2.66 4.79
N ALA A 124 -15.64 1.89 3.70
CA ALA A 124 -15.49 0.44 3.75
C ALA A 124 -14.01 0.00 3.85
N VAL A 125 -13.07 0.80 3.37
CA VAL A 125 -11.62 0.51 3.40
C VAL A 125 -11.07 0.49 4.84
N PRO A 126 -11.40 1.41 5.76
CA PRO A 126 -10.96 1.33 7.13
C PRO A 126 -11.52 0.12 7.91
N VAL A 127 -12.67 -0.41 7.53
CA VAL A 127 -13.33 -1.49 8.28
C VAL A 127 -12.45 -2.73 8.45
N PRO A 128 -11.80 -3.28 7.41
CA PRO A 128 -10.81 -4.34 7.59
C PRO A 128 -9.66 -3.91 8.50
N PHE A 129 -9.17 -2.69 8.35
CA PHE A 129 -8.03 -2.19 9.14
C PHE A 129 -8.38 -2.01 10.61
N HIS A 130 -9.58 -1.52 10.91
CA HIS A 130 -10.08 -1.45 12.30
C HIS A 130 -10.21 -2.83 12.93
N LYS A 131 -10.64 -3.85 12.17
CA LYS A 131 -10.71 -5.23 12.65
C LYS A 131 -9.34 -5.84 12.90
N LEU A 132 -8.34 -5.45 12.11
CA LEU A 132 -6.95 -5.90 12.27
C LEU A 132 -6.22 -5.16 13.41
N GLY A 133 -6.74 -4.00 13.82
CA GLY A 133 -6.08 -3.11 14.76
C GLY A 133 -4.81 -2.45 14.19
N PRO A 134 -4.08 -1.71 15.02
CA PRO A 134 -2.83 -1.07 14.62
C PRO A 134 -1.85 -2.06 14.00
N ALA A 135 -1.11 -1.60 12.98
CA ALA A 135 -0.09 -2.44 12.37
C ALA A 135 1.00 -2.78 13.41
N PRO A 136 1.44 -4.04 13.49
CA PRO A 136 2.61 -4.38 14.28
C PRO A 136 3.81 -3.62 13.72
N LYS A 137 4.78 -3.29 14.58
CA LYS A 137 6.04 -2.76 14.09
C LYS A 137 6.69 -3.81 13.19
N PHE A 138 7.30 -3.37 12.11
CA PHE A 138 7.93 -4.30 11.15
C PHE A 138 8.98 -5.20 11.80
N GLU A 139 9.67 -4.71 12.82
CA GLU A 139 10.63 -5.47 13.63
C GLU A 139 9.98 -6.67 14.37
N ASP A 140 8.68 -6.56 14.69
CA ASP A 140 7.90 -7.58 15.38
C ASP A 140 7.11 -8.46 14.38
N ALA A 141 7.09 -8.12 13.10
CA ALA A 141 6.35 -8.85 12.09
C ALA A 141 7.05 -10.20 11.82
N LYS A 142 6.39 -11.29 12.18
CA LYS A 142 6.84 -12.63 11.81
C LYS A 142 6.42 -12.90 10.37
N PRO A 143 7.32 -13.33 9.48
CA PRO A 143 6.95 -13.70 8.13
C PRO A 143 5.89 -14.81 8.18
N MET A 144 4.79 -14.61 7.48
CA MET A 144 3.68 -15.57 7.41
C MET A 144 4.07 -16.80 6.57
N TYR A 145 5.13 -16.69 5.81
CA TYR A 145 5.72 -17.74 5.00
C TYR A 145 7.17 -17.96 5.43
N VAL A 146 7.39 -18.99 6.21
CA VAL A 146 8.74 -19.55 6.31
C VAL A 146 8.95 -20.27 4.99
N MET A 147 9.76 -19.70 4.10
CA MET A 147 10.25 -20.47 2.96
C MET A 147 10.89 -21.73 3.54
N PRO A 148 10.36 -22.93 3.27
CA PRO A 148 11.10 -24.12 3.59
C PRO A 148 12.46 -23.94 2.92
N ASN A 149 13.56 -24.27 3.62
CA ASN A 149 14.90 -24.26 3.05
C ASN A 149 14.80 -24.92 1.67
N LEU A 150 14.76 -24.11 0.63
CA LEU A 150 14.80 -24.59 -0.73
C LEU A 150 16.26 -25.01 -0.93
N ASP A 151 16.56 -26.25 -0.66
CA ASP A 151 17.79 -26.88 -1.13
C ASP A 151 17.71 -26.97 -2.65
N LEU A 152 17.85 -25.81 -3.29
CA LEU A 152 17.96 -25.75 -4.73
C LEU A 152 19.26 -26.49 -5.12
N PRO A 153 19.16 -27.47 -6.02
CA PRO A 153 20.34 -28.12 -6.55
C PRO A 153 21.32 -27.09 -7.12
N ALA A 154 22.62 -27.31 -6.89
CA ALA A 154 23.67 -26.36 -7.20
C ALA A 154 23.59 -25.63 -8.56
N PRO A 155 23.08 -26.21 -9.66
CA PRO A 155 22.92 -25.51 -10.93
C PRO A 155 21.76 -24.48 -10.96
N LEU A 156 20.83 -24.53 -9.99
CA LEU A 156 19.71 -23.58 -9.88
C LEU A 156 19.97 -22.47 -8.85
N ARG A 157 21.13 -22.48 -8.21
CA ARG A 157 21.57 -21.31 -7.43
C ARG A 157 21.82 -20.17 -8.41
N PRO A 158 21.15 -19.00 -8.25
CA PRO A 158 21.35 -17.89 -9.16
C PRO A 158 22.84 -17.56 -9.20
N LEU A 159 23.42 -17.68 -10.37
CA LEU A 159 24.78 -17.27 -10.64
C LEU A 159 24.89 -15.76 -10.35
N GLY A 160 25.55 -15.42 -9.26
CA GLY A 160 26.04 -14.05 -9.05
C GLY A 160 25.13 -13.07 -8.31
N CYS A 161 23.95 -13.45 -7.83
CA CYS A 161 23.24 -12.66 -6.83
C CYS A 161 23.48 -13.13 -5.39
N GLY A 162 24.62 -13.74 -5.16
CA GLY A 162 25.11 -14.02 -3.82
C GLY A 162 25.41 -12.70 -3.11
N VAL A 163 24.41 -12.12 -2.46
CA VAL A 163 24.68 -11.06 -1.50
C VAL A 163 25.57 -11.68 -0.45
N ASN A 164 26.85 -11.33 -0.47
CA ASN A 164 27.80 -11.78 0.54
C ASN A 164 27.22 -11.43 1.91
N PRO A 165 27.00 -12.40 2.81
CA PRO A 165 26.40 -12.13 4.13
C PRO A 165 27.18 -11.06 4.91
N ALA A 166 28.51 -10.98 4.73
CA ALA A 166 29.34 -9.95 5.31
C ALA A 166 29.01 -8.56 4.75
N ALA A 167 28.84 -8.43 3.42
CA ALA A 167 28.44 -7.17 2.79
C ALA A 167 27.05 -6.71 3.20
N MET A 168 26.12 -7.67 3.44
CA MET A 168 24.79 -7.35 3.97
C MET A 168 24.83 -6.85 5.41
N THR A 169 25.71 -7.40 6.24
CA THR A 169 25.89 -6.96 7.62
C THR A 169 26.51 -5.56 7.66
N GLU A 170 27.49 -5.29 6.80
CA GLU A 170 28.12 -3.99 6.65
C GLU A 170 27.12 -2.93 6.15
N LEU A 171 26.30 -3.26 5.13
CA LEU A 171 25.28 -2.38 4.60
C LEU A 171 24.21 -2.06 5.66
N LYS A 172 23.78 -3.05 6.46
CA LYS A 172 22.87 -2.83 7.60
C LYS A 172 23.47 -1.89 8.63
N GLY A 173 24.78 -2.04 8.93
CA GLY A 173 25.50 -1.14 9.81
C GLY A 173 25.56 0.31 9.30
N GLN A 174 25.83 0.49 8.01
CA GLN A 174 25.87 1.81 7.37
C GLN A 174 24.49 2.49 7.36
N ILE A 175 23.41 1.71 7.06
CA ILE A 175 22.04 2.23 7.11
C ILE A 175 21.67 2.64 8.53
N LYS A 176 21.99 1.83 9.52
CA LYS A 176 21.72 2.15 10.93
C LYS A 176 22.44 3.42 11.36
N ALA A 177 23.75 3.55 11.08
CA ALA A 177 24.54 4.72 11.38
C ALA A 177 24.00 5.98 10.69
N ALA A 178 23.55 5.88 9.44
CA ALA A 178 22.95 7.00 8.71
C ALA A 178 21.59 7.44 9.29
N LEU A 179 20.85 6.55 9.93
CA LEU A 179 19.57 6.85 10.58
C LEU A 179 19.75 7.43 11.99
N GLU A 180 20.85 7.10 12.66
CA GLU A 180 21.20 7.60 14.00
C GLU A 180 21.94 8.95 13.95
N ALA A 181 22.49 9.36 12.80
CA ALA A 181 23.22 10.60 12.58
C ALA A 181 22.34 11.85 12.36
N LYS A 182 21.09 11.85 12.88
CA LYS A 182 20.16 13.00 12.84
C LYS A 182 19.90 13.53 14.23
#